data_40cbf769131f697fce97f3cc695b75d3
#
_entry.id   40cbf769131f697fce97f3cc695b75d3
#
_cell.length_a   1.000
_cell.length_b   1.000
_cell.length_c   1.000
_cell.angle_alpha   90.00
_cell.angle_beta   90.00
_cell.angle_gamma   90.00
#
_symmetry.space_group_name_H-M   'P 1'
#
loop_
_entity.id
_entity.type
_entity.pdbx_description
1 polymer ?
#
loop_
_entity_poly.entity_id
_entity_poly.type
_entity_poly.pdbx_seq_one_letter_code
_entity_poly.pdbx_strand_id
1 'polypeptide(L)'
;YIGVLIDDLITKGTEEPYRMFTSRAEYRTLLRQDNADSRLTPKAHALGLATDERLQQMEGQSNKAKSLISFFTKTSIQPEAVNPMLLQKASAPVKQSLKMSKVLARPNITMDDFMTHKPVADFVAQHGIDTSVLEQVEIQIKYAGYIAKEKAQADKLTQLDHVPIPKEFDSVSYTHL
;
A
#
# COMPACT_ATOMS: atom_id res chain seq x y z
N TYR A 1 -3.08 14.55 -1.82
CA TYR A 1 -2.77 15.41 -2.98
C TYR A 1 -3.50 16.74 -2.94
N ILE A 2 -4.78 16.79 -2.51
CA ILE A 2 -5.53 18.06 -2.37
C ILE A 2 -4.83 19.03 -1.40
N GLY A 3 -4.27 18.54 -0.30
CA GLY A 3 -3.49 19.37 0.63
C GLY A 3 -2.29 20.01 -0.04
N VAL A 4 -1.53 19.30 -0.84
CA VAL A 4 -0.39 19.84 -1.60
C VAL A 4 -0.84 20.89 -2.62
N LEU A 5 -1.96 20.65 -3.32
CA LEU A 5 -2.56 21.63 -4.24
C LEU A 5 -2.90 22.94 -3.52
N ILE A 6 -3.58 22.84 -2.39
CA ILE A 6 -3.96 24.01 -1.60
C ILE A 6 -2.72 24.76 -1.09
N ASP A 7 -1.76 24.05 -0.54
CA ASP A 7 -0.50 24.60 -0.05
C ASP A 7 0.25 25.37 -1.14
N ASP A 8 0.43 24.76 -2.31
CA ASP A 8 1.09 25.42 -3.44
C ASP A 8 0.34 26.69 -3.89
N LEU A 9 -0.99 26.63 -3.98
CA LEU A 9 -1.79 27.78 -4.41
C LEU A 9 -1.75 28.96 -3.45
N ILE A 10 -1.75 28.70 -2.14
CA ILE A 10 -1.76 29.80 -1.14
C ILE A 10 -0.36 30.31 -0.80
N THR A 11 0.70 29.48 -0.95
CA THR A 11 2.07 29.88 -0.58
C THR A 11 2.85 30.43 -1.75
N LYS A 12 2.69 29.88 -2.96
CA LYS A 12 3.47 30.26 -4.15
C LYS A 12 2.69 31.10 -5.14
N GLY A 13 1.34 30.97 -5.13
CA GLY A 13 0.51 31.50 -6.18
C GLY A 13 0.72 30.78 -7.52
N THR A 14 -0.01 31.18 -8.55
CA THR A 14 0.18 30.64 -9.90
C THR A 14 -0.04 31.75 -10.95
N GLU A 15 0.93 31.97 -11.79
CA GLU A 15 0.80 32.84 -12.98
C GLU A 15 0.25 32.08 -14.18
N GLU A 16 0.40 30.72 -14.17
CA GLU A 16 -0.06 29.79 -15.20
C GLU A 16 -1.06 28.78 -14.62
N PRO A 17 -1.82 28.04 -15.44
CA PRO A 17 -2.66 26.97 -14.95
C PRO A 17 -1.87 25.98 -14.09
N TYR A 18 -2.36 25.73 -12.89
CA TYR A 18 -1.67 24.89 -11.91
C TYR A 18 -1.50 23.45 -12.42
N ARG A 19 -0.27 22.95 -12.32
CA ARG A 19 0.06 21.53 -12.54
C ARG A 19 0.83 20.99 -11.36
N MET A 20 0.27 20.00 -10.69
CA MET A 20 0.95 19.29 -9.62
C MET A 20 1.96 18.29 -10.19
N PHE A 21 3.23 18.50 -9.89
CA PHE A 21 4.28 17.54 -10.24
C PHE A 21 4.36 16.41 -9.22
N THR A 22 4.65 15.20 -9.69
CA THR A 22 4.78 14.01 -8.83
C THR A 22 5.91 14.14 -7.80
N SER A 23 6.91 14.98 -8.06
CA SER A 23 7.99 15.30 -7.11
C SER A 23 7.51 16.04 -5.86
N ARG A 24 6.37 16.73 -5.93
CA ARG A 24 5.73 17.41 -4.79
C ARG A 24 4.90 16.47 -3.92
N ALA A 25 4.61 15.28 -4.42
CA ALA A 25 3.79 14.31 -3.70
C ALA A 25 4.66 13.44 -2.80
N GLU A 26 4.85 13.88 -1.56
CA GLU A 26 5.49 13.08 -0.51
C GLU A 26 4.63 11.85 -0.16
N TYR A 27 5.29 10.79 0.30
CA TYR A 27 4.63 9.55 0.74
C TYR A 27 3.70 8.91 -0.30
N ARG A 28 4.09 8.95 -1.58
CA ARG A 28 3.30 8.41 -2.70
C ARG A 28 2.90 6.95 -2.52
N THR A 29 3.79 6.16 -1.93
CA THR A 29 3.54 4.73 -1.68
C THR A 29 2.46 4.51 -0.62
N LEU A 30 2.28 5.46 0.30
CA LEU A 30 1.24 5.41 1.33
C LEU A 30 -0.09 6.02 0.85
N LEU A 31 -0.04 6.99 -0.06
CA LEU A 31 -1.20 7.77 -0.50
C LEU A 31 -1.63 7.36 -1.92
N ARG A 32 -2.00 6.11 -2.10
CA ARG A 32 -2.44 5.56 -3.40
C ARG A 32 -3.95 5.67 -3.58
N GLN A 33 -4.37 5.60 -4.84
CA GLN A 33 -5.79 5.57 -5.20
C GLN A 33 -6.47 4.30 -4.65
N ASP A 34 -5.82 3.14 -4.80
CA ASP A 34 -6.34 1.84 -4.37
C ASP A 34 -6.59 1.72 -2.87
N ASN A 35 -5.87 2.50 -2.03
CA ASN A 35 -6.07 2.49 -0.58
C ASN A 35 -6.83 3.71 -0.05
N ALA A 36 -7.33 4.57 -0.91
CA ALA A 36 -8.02 5.80 -0.51
C ALA A 36 -9.26 5.51 0.33
N ASP A 37 -10.04 4.50 -0.06
CA ASP A 37 -11.25 4.09 0.63
C ASP A 37 -10.96 3.69 2.10
N SER A 38 -10.00 2.80 2.32
CA SER A 38 -9.62 2.34 3.65
C SER A 38 -9.05 3.45 4.56
N ARG A 39 -8.46 4.50 3.98
CA ARG A 39 -7.91 5.64 4.74
C ARG A 39 -8.94 6.71 5.04
N LEU A 40 -9.86 6.96 4.11
CA LEU A 40 -10.73 8.14 4.16
C LEU A 40 -12.15 7.81 4.63
N THR A 41 -12.70 6.63 4.32
CA THR A 41 -14.08 6.29 4.70
C THR A 41 -14.33 6.35 6.21
N PRO A 42 -13.44 5.84 7.10
CA PRO A 42 -13.65 5.97 8.54
C PRO A 42 -13.69 7.43 9.01
N LYS A 43 -12.85 8.28 8.42
CA LYS A 43 -12.83 9.72 8.73
C LYS A 43 -14.08 10.43 8.22
N ALA A 44 -14.49 10.11 6.99
CA ALA A 44 -15.72 10.66 6.40
C ALA A 44 -16.95 10.25 7.21
N HIS A 45 -17.01 9.00 7.66
CA HIS A 45 -18.09 8.52 8.52
C HIS A 45 -18.13 9.27 9.86
N ALA A 46 -17.00 9.44 10.52
CA ALA A 46 -16.91 10.20 11.78
C ALA A 46 -17.34 11.67 11.64
N LEU A 47 -17.26 12.24 10.44
CA LEU A 47 -17.72 13.59 10.10
C LEU A 47 -19.17 13.61 9.56
N GLY A 48 -19.87 12.48 9.51
CA GLY A 48 -21.23 12.38 8.96
C GLY A 48 -21.30 12.50 7.43
N LEU A 49 -20.18 12.35 6.71
CA LEU A 49 -20.09 12.45 5.24
C LEU A 49 -20.19 11.09 4.53
N ALA A 50 -20.12 10.00 5.25
CA ALA A 50 -20.29 8.64 4.73
C ALA A 50 -21.33 7.89 5.55
N THR A 51 -22.10 7.02 4.89
CA THR A 51 -23.14 6.20 5.55
C THR A 51 -22.55 4.99 6.26
N ASP A 52 -23.34 4.37 7.16
CA ASP A 52 -22.98 3.13 7.85
C ASP A 52 -22.73 1.99 6.86
N GLU A 53 -23.56 1.88 5.82
CA GLU A 53 -23.40 0.86 4.78
C GLU A 53 -22.05 0.99 4.06
N ARG A 54 -21.64 2.23 3.76
CA ARG A 54 -20.34 2.50 3.11
C ARG A 54 -19.19 2.07 4.01
N LEU A 55 -19.28 2.37 5.31
CA LEU A 55 -18.27 1.97 6.29
C LEU A 55 -18.19 0.44 6.39
N GLN A 56 -19.33 -0.23 6.56
CA GLN A 56 -19.40 -1.70 6.65
C GLN A 56 -18.85 -2.39 5.40
N GLN A 57 -19.18 -1.87 4.21
CA GLN A 57 -18.64 -2.39 2.95
C GLN A 57 -17.12 -2.30 2.92
N MET A 58 -16.55 -1.15 3.26
CA MET A 58 -15.10 -0.94 3.32
C MET A 58 -14.42 -1.86 4.34
N GLU A 59 -15.00 -1.99 5.54
CA GLU A 59 -14.49 -2.89 6.58
C GLU A 59 -14.54 -4.35 6.14
N GLY A 60 -15.61 -4.77 5.49
CA GLY A 60 -15.74 -6.11 4.91
C GLY A 60 -14.61 -6.41 3.90
N GLN A 61 -14.35 -5.51 2.96
CA GLN A 61 -13.27 -5.65 1.99
C GLN A 61 -11.88 -5.64 2.67
N SER A 62 -11.66 -4.76 3.63
CA SER A 62 -10.43 -4.69 4.40
C SER A 62 -10.15 -5.99 5.17
N ASN A 63 -11.17 -6.58 5.77
CA ASN A 63 -11.06 -7.85 6.50
C ASN A 63 -10.75 -9.03 5.56
N LYS A 64 -11.38 -9.07 4.38
CA LYS A 64 -11.08 -10.06 3.34
C LYS A 64 -9.61 -9.94 2.88
N ALA A 65 -9.14 -8.72 2.62
CA ALA A 65 -7.75 -8.47 2.25
C ALA A 65 -6.76 -8.92 3.33
N LYS A 66 -7.00 -8.57 4.60
CA LYS A 66 -6.16 -9.01 5.74
C LYS A 66 -6.14 -10.53 5.88
N SER A 67 -7.27 -11.20 5.71
CA SER A 67 -7.38 -12.66 5.77
C SER A 67 -6.55 -13.32 4.67
N LEU A 68 -6.63 -12.82 3.43
CA LEU A 68 -5.86 -13.34 2.31
C LEU A 68 -4.36 -13.09 2.48
N ILE A 69 -3.94 -11.92 2.93
CA ILE A 69 -2.54 -11.61 3.25
C ILE A 69 -2.00 -12.57 4.33
N SER A 70 -2.79 -12.80 5.38
CA SER A 70 -2.44 -13.76 6.44
C SER A 70 -2.29 -15.18 5.89
N PHE A 71 -3.20 -15.61 5.01
CA PHE A 71 -3.12 -16.90 4.33
C PHE A 71 -1.83 -17.03 3.52
N PHE A 72 -1.49 -16.05 2.67
CA PHE A 72 -0.25 -16.06 1.87
C PHE A 72 1.02 -16.02 2.73
N THR A 73 0.97 -15.34 3.86
CA THR A 73 2.12 -15.20 4.76
C THR A 73 2.35 -16.47 5.59
N LYS A 74 1.27 -17.15 6.00
CA LYS A 74 1.35 -18.35 6.83
C LYS A 74 1.53 -19.63 6.01
N THR A 75 0.97 -19.69 4.81
CA THR A 75 0.99 -20.89 3.97
C THR A 75 2.29 -20.97 3.17
N SER A 76 2.88 -22.16 3.16
CA SER A 76 4.06 -22.46 2.34
C SER A 76 3.65 -23.29 1.12
N ILE A 77 4.34 -23.08 0.01
CA ILE A 77 4.14 -23.84 -1.23
C ILE A 77 5.38 -24.68 -1.55
N GLN A 78 5.18 -25.90 -2.01
CA GLN A 78 6.25 -26.83 -2.35
C GLN A 78 6.83 -26.53 -3.74
N PRO A 79 8.13 -26.82 -3.96
CA PRO A 79 8.79 -26.60 -5.25
C PRO A 79 8.05 -27.25 -6.42
N GLU A 80 7.55 -28.46 -6.24
CA GLU A 80 6.87 -29.25 -7.27
C GLU A 80 5.59 -28.56 -7.76
N ALA A 81 4.89 -27.88 -6.86
CA ALA A 81 3.64 -27.18 -7.18
C ALA A 81 3.87 -25.80 -7.81
N VAL A 82 4.98 -25.12 -7.50
CA VAL A 82 5.20 -23.73 -7.94
C VAL A 82 6.17 -23.60 -9.10
N ASN A 83 7.16 -24.50 -9.23
CA ASN A 83 8.19 -24.40 -10.26
C ASN A 83 7.66 -24.42 -11.70
N PRO A 84 6.62 -25.20 -12.06
CA PRO A 84 6.04 -25.12 -13.41
C PRO A 84 5.56 -23.71 -13.76
N MET A 85 4.86 -23.05 -12.84
CA MET A 85 4.40 -21.66 -12.98
C MET A 85 5.58 -20.67 -13.06
N LEU A 86 6.59 -20.83 -12.20
CA LEU A 86 7.77 -19.97 -12.19
C LEU A 86 8.55 -20.04 -13.51
N LEU A 87 8.72 -21.24 -14.08
CA LEU A 87 9.40 -21.43 -15.36
C LEU A 87 8.63 -20.78 -16.51
N GLN A 88 7.30 -20.90 -16.54
CA GLN A 88 6.45 -20.22 -17.55
C GLN A 88 6.60 -18.69 -17.50
N LYS A 89 6.84 -18.14 -16.31
CA LYS A 89 7.00 -16.69 -16.08
C LYS A 89 8.45 -16.22 -16.12
N ALA A 90 9.37 -17.02 -16.63
CA ALA A 90 10.82 -16.73 -16.66
C ALA A 90 11.37 -16.33 -15.29
N SER A 91 10.84 -16.89 -14.21
CA SER A 91 11.28 -16.70 -12.84
C SER A 91 12.11 -17.88 -12.36
N ALA A 92 13.15 -17.63 -11.58
CA ALA A 92 14.04 -18.69 -11.10
C ALA A 92 13.29 -19.73 -10.25
N PRO A 93 13.51 -21.03 -10.51
CA PRO A 93 12.86 -22.09 -9.73
C PRO A 93 13.32 -22.07 -8.27
N VAL A 94 12.48 -22.57 -7.38
CA VAL A 94 12.80 -22.70 -5.95
C VAL A 94 13.26 -24.12 -5.65
N LYS A 95 14.22 -24.25 -4.72
CA LYS A 95 14.79 -25.53 -4.32
C LYS A 95 14.16 -26.09 -3.03
N GLN A 96 13.47 -25.26 -2.29
CA GLN A 96 12.85 -25.61 -1.01
C GLN A 96 11.49 -24.94 -0.86
N SER A 97 10.67 -25.42 0.06
CA SER A 97 9.38 -24.83 0.39
C SER A 97 9.53 -23.36 0.78
N LEU A 98 8.71 -22.49 0.18
CA LEU A 98 8.70 -21.05 0.45
C LEU A 98 7.29 -20.58 0.85
N LYS A 99 7.22 -19.49 1.61
CA LYS A 99 5.96 -18.79 1.86
C LYS A 99 5.38 -18.25 0.56
N MET A 100 4.08 -18.43 0.34
CA MET A 100 3.40 -17.96 -0.87
C MET A 100 3.59 -16.45 -1.08
N SER A 101 3.61 -15.66 -0.01
CA SER A 101 3.88 -14.22 -0.06
C SER A 101 5.25 -13.89 -0.66
N LYS A 102 6.29 -14.69 -0.41
CA LYS A 102 7.62 -14.50 -1.01
C LYS A 102 7.67 -14.85 -2.49
N VAL A 103 6.84 -15.78 -2.92
CA VAL A 103 6.71 -16.13 -4.34
C VAL A 103 5.93 -15.02 -5.07
N LEU A 104 4.80 -14.58 -4.53
CA LEU A 104 3.99 -13.50 -5.11
C LEU A 104 4.74 -12.15 -5.17
N ALA A 105 5.67 -11.91 -4.25
CA ALA A 105 6.49 -10.69 -4.26
C ALA A 105 7.47 -10.61 -5.46
N ARG A 106 7.62 -11.66 -6.27
CA ARG A 106 8.47 -11.64 -7.47
C ARG A 106 7.81 -10.81 -8.59
N PRO A 107 8.58 -10.04 -9.39
CA PRO A 107 8.02 -9.10 -10.37
C PRO A 107 7.06 -9.71 -11.39
N ASN A 108 7.38 -10.90 -11.90
CA ASN A 108 6.64 -11.52 -13.01
C ASN A 108 5.46 -12.40 -12.55
N ILE A 109 5.23 -12.52 -11.27
CA ILE A 109 4.17 -13.36 -10.70
C ILE A 109 3.00 -12.47 -10.28
N THR A 110 1.79 -12.85 -10.64
CA THR A 110 0.56 -12.15 -10.32
C THR A 110 -0.36 -12.98 -9.44
N MET A 111 -1.39 -12.37 -8.88
CA MET A 111 -2.41 -13.10 -8.11
C MET A 111 -3.14 -14.12 -8.99
N ASP A 112 -3.38 -13.80 -10.26
CA ASP A 112 -4.05 -14.71 -11.21
C ASP A 112 -3.27 -16.02 -11.41
N ASP A 113 -1.94 -15.96 -11.37
CA ASP A 113 -1.11 -17.17 -11.46
C ASP A 113 -1.38 -18.13 -10.29
N PHE A 114 -1.66 -17.57 -9.11
CA PHE A 114 -2.01 -18.36 -7.94
C PHE A 114 -3.44 -18.89 -7.96
N MET A 115 -4.35 -18.33 -8.77
CA MET A 115 -5.72 -18.84 -8.91
C MET A 115 -5.76 -20.24 -9.56
N THR A 116 -4.70 -20.63 -10.27
CA THR A 116 -4.53 -22.00 -10.77
C THR A 116 -4.21 -23.01 -9.65
N HIS A 117 -3.75 -22.52 -8.50
CA HIS A 117 -3.43 -23.34 -7.33
C HIS A 117 -4.67 -23.57 -6.48
N LYS A 118 -5.18 -24.81 -6.46
CA LYS A 118 -6.46 -25.16 -5.83
C LYS A 118 -6.65 -24.60 -4.41
N PRO A 119 -5.69 -24.71 -3.46
CA PRO A 119 -5.87 -24.14 -2.11
C PRO A 119 -6.14 -22.63 -2.09
N VAL A 120 -5.60 -21.88 -3.07
CA VAL A 120 -5.85 -20.43 -3.18
C VAL A 120 -7.23 -20.17 -3.76
N ALA A 121 -7.58 -20.89 -4.85
CA ALA A 121 -8.90 -20.78 -5.47
C ALA A 121 -10.03 -21.13 -4.49
N ASP A 122 -9.87 -22.21 -3.73
CA ASP A 122 -10.83 -22.63 -2.70
C ASP A 122 -10.96 -21.57 -1.60
N PHE A 123 -9.85 -20.99 -1.12
CA PHE A 123 -9.86 -19.93 -0.12
C PHE A 123 -10.60 -18.68 -0.62
N VAL A 124 -10.30 -18.24 -1.85
CA VAL A 124 -10.94 -17.08 -2.48
C VAL A 124 -12.45 -17.29 -2.63
N ALA A 125 -12.87 -18.47 -3.11
CA ALA A 125 -14.29 -18.84 -3.26
C ALA A 125 -15.01 -18.89 -1.90
N GLN A 126 -14.40 -19.52 -0.89
CA GLN A 126 -14.99 -19.66 0.44
C GLN A 126 -15.23 -18.30 1.12
N HIS A 127 -14.35 -17.33 0.93
CA HIS A 127 -14.44 -16.01 1.56
C HIS A 127 -15.12 -14.97 0.67
N GLY A 128 -15.57 -15.34 -0.54
CA GLY A 128 -16.21 -14.44 -1.49
C GLY A 128 -15.33 -13.22 -1.79
N ILE A 129 -14.05 -13.46 -2.09
CA ILE A 129 -13.07 -12.41 -2.38
C ILE A 129 -13.23 -12.01 -3.84
N ASP A 130 -13.44 -10.73 -4.10
CA ASP A 130 -13.57 -10.18 -5.44
C ASP A 130 -12.21 -9.76 -6.05
N THR A 131 -12.21 -9.45 -7.34
CA THR A 131 -11.01 -9.06 -8.09
C THR A 131 -10.34 -7.82 -7.51
N SER A 132 -11.10 -6.86 -7.02
CA SER A 132 -10.55 -5.61 -6.47
C SER A 132 -9.74 -5.87 -5.20
N VAL A 133 -10.17 -6.81 -4.36
CA VAL A 133 -9.44 -7.25 -3.17
C VAL A 133 -8.19 -8.05 -3.56
N LEU A 134 -8.27 -8.89 -4.60
CA LEU A 134 -7.10 -9.64 -5.11
C LEU A 134 -5.98 -8.69 -5.57
N GLU A 135 -6.32 -7.68 -6.37
CA GLU A 135 -5.39 -6.64 -6.83
C GLU A 135 -4.78 -5.87 -5.65
N GLN A 136 -5.61 -5.48 -4.68
CA GLN A 136 -5.16 -4.77 -3.49
C GLN A 136 -4.17 -5.60 -2.67
N VAL A 137 -4.41 -6.90 -2.49
CA VAL A 137 -3.52 -7.82 -1.77
C VAL A 137 -2.21 -8.02 -2.53
N GLU A 138 -2.26 -8.17 -3.85
CA GLU A 138 -1.05 -8.27 -4.68
C GLU A 138 -0.16 -7.03 -4.50
N ILE A 139 -0.72 -5.83 -4.59
CA ILE A 139 -0.02 -4.57 -4.39
C ILE A 139 0.59 -4.52 -2.98
N GLN A 140 -0.19 -4.85 -1.94
CA GLN A 140 0.28 -4.81 -0.56
C GLN A 140 1.44 -5.78 -0.31
N ILE A 141 1.41 -6.99 -0.86
CA ILE A 141 2.49 -7.97 -0.70
C ILE A 141 3.74 -7.55 -1.48
N LYS A 142 3.59 -7.12 -2.74
CA LYS A 142 4.73 -6.69 -3.58
C LYS A 142 5.44 -5.46 -3.04
N TYR A 143 4.68 -4.51 -2.54
CA TYR A 143 5.22 -3.23 -2.05
C TYR A 143 5.40 -3.18 -0.53
N ALA A 144 5.22 -4.29 0.18
CA ALA A 144 5.28 -4.34 1.65
C ALA A 144 6.55 -3.69 2.23
N GLY A 145 7.71 -3.96 1.64
CA GLY A 145 9.00 -3.40 2.08
C GLY A 145 9.08 -1.88 1.89
N TYR A 146 8.61 -1.39 0.75
CA TYR A 146 8.58 0.05 0.46
C TYR A 146 7.59 0.78 1.34
N ILE A 147 6.40 0.22 1.53
CA ILE A 147 5.36 0.76 2.42
C ILE A 147 5.87 0.87 3.86
N ALA A 148 6.52 -0.18 4.37
CA ALA A 148 7.07 -0.19 5.72
C ALA A 148 8.18 0.86 5.90
N LYS A 149 9.08 1.01 4.92
CA LYS A 149 10.15 2.02 4.94
C LYS A 149 9.60 3.43 4.93
N GLU A 150 8.67 3.72 4.04
CA GLU A 150 8.07 5.06 3.91
C GLU A 150 7.23 5.42 5.14
N LYS A 151 6.49 4.44 5.70
CA LYS A 151 5.77 4.62 6.96
C LYS A 151 6.71 4.97 8.11
N ALA A 152 7.83 4.23 8.24
CA ALA A 152 8.81 4.52 9.29
C ALA A 152 9.44 5.91 9.15
N GLN A 153 9.61 6.42 7.92
CA GLN A 153 10.06 7.79 7.68
C GLN A 153 8.99 8.82 8.08
N ALA A 154 7.72 8.58 7.72
CA ALA A 154 6.61 9.44 8.11
C ALA A 154 6.45 9.51 9.65
N ASP A 155 6.51 8.35 10.32
CA ASP A 155 6.41 8.27 11.78
C ASP A 155 7.54 9.05 12.48
N LYS A 156 8.77 9.03 11.93
CA LYS A 156 9.89 9.82 12.45
C LYS A 156 9.66 11.33 12.31
N LEU A 157 9.14 11.78 11.17
CA LEU A 157 8.84 13.20 10.97
C LEU A 157 7.76 13.68 11.93
N THR A 158 6.70 12.90 12.12
CA THR A 158 5.64 13.23 13.10
C THR A 158 6.19 13.36 14.53
N GLN A 159 7.22 12.57 14.89
CA GLN A 159 7.89 12.73 16.19
C GLN A 159 8.70 14.03 16.28
N LEU A 160 9.30 14.47 15.17
CA LEU A 160 10.07 15.71 15.12
C LEU A 160 9.18 16.96 15.15
N ASP A 161 7.95 16.89 14.67
CA ASP A 161 6.99 18.01 14.70
C ASP A 161 6.70 18.54 16.13
N HIS A 162 6.93 17.71 17.15
CA HIS A 162 6.76 18.08 18.55
C HIS A 162 8.02 18.66 19.20
N VAL A 163 9.15 18.71 18.48
CA VAL A 163 10.40 19.26 19.02
C VAL A 163 10.40 20.77 18.82
N PRO A 164 10.34 21.58 19.90
CA PRO A 164 10.36 23.04 19.77
C PRO A 164 11.73 23.51 19.29
N ILE A 165 11.73 24.41 18.31
CA ILE A 165 12.95 25.09 17.88
C ILE A 165 13.33 26.09 19.00
N PRO A 166 14.56 26.02 19.56
CA PRO A 166 15.00 26.96 20.56
C PRO A 166 14.90 28.40 20.02
N LYS A 167 14.47 29.36 20.89
CA LYS A 167 14.35 30.76 20.48
C LYS A 167 15.66 31.43 20.04
N GLU A 168 16.78 30.86 20.49
CA GLU A 168 18.15 31.33 20.18
C GLU A 168 18.71 30.64 18.91
N PHE A 169 17.92 29.83 18.21
CA PHE A 169 18.34 29.15 16.99
C PHE A 169 18.48 30.15 15.85
N ASP A 170 19.71 30.46 15.46
CA ASP A 170 20.00 31.29 14.29
C ASP A 170 19.93 30.49 13.00
N SER A 171 18.78 30.57 12.33
CA SER A 171 18.56 29.86 11.06
C SER A 171 19.39 30.38 9.89
N VAL A 172 19.96 31.61 10.01
CA VAL A 172 20.70 32.26 8.93
C VAL A 172 22.14 31.67 8.81
N SER A 173 22.74 31.29 9.93
CA SER A 173 24.12 30.77 9.93
C SER A 173 24.26 29.36 9.33
N TYR A 174 23.17 28.62 9.12
CA TYR A 174 23.18 27.26 8.52
C TYR A 174 22.88 27.24 7.01
N THR A 175 22.54 28.34 6.38
CA THR A 175 22.21 28.40 4.95
C THR A 175 23.43 28.61 4.05
N HIS A 176 24.64 28.72 4.62
CA HIS A 176 25.89 28.99 3.89
C HIS A 176 27.02 27.95 4.11
N LEU A 177 26.66 26.67 4.38
CA LEU A 177 27.61 25.55 4.35
C LEU A 177 27.42 24.67 3.14
#